data_549e91580e023c83c04923b2b37219a4
#
_entry.id   549e91580e023c83c04923b2b37219a4
#
_cell.length_a   1.000
_cell.length_b   1.000
_cell.length_c   1.000
_cell.angle_alpha   90.00
_cell.angle_beta   90.00
_cell.angle_gamma   90.00
#
_symmetry.space_group_name_H-M   'P 1'
#
loop_
_entity.id
_entity.type
_entity.pdbx_description
1 polymer ?
#
loop_
_entity_poly.entity_id
_entity_poly.type
_entity_poly.pdbx_seq_one_letter_code
_entity_poly.pdbx_strand_id
1 'polypeptide(L)'
;MENNLFKIFLLIIFVLYSHFAYSGPFSDFKAGADLSEELTSSPTSKRNQPSSDSIAQASDALDPRNSEVWNDLQNQLLGKDAKVSFVDDIKIIMQDYIEEAHKVPLIVTLPKRLHNFKKFILLIENNPIQQVISLKPYRAIEALGMNVRLEDDSPIRAVILDKDGNWNVGSKMVFVANAGGCSTPACDPAIEVCEPGIVGKIAVKEYEREAGAQRIKLKITHPMETGFVVDVDGEIIPEYFVKTIHVDDRDGPIADIITYAALSSDPVILLDLPEKGQSVRIHVVDSHGLEFFSYEKDTTM
;
A
#
# COMPACT_ATOMS: atom_id res chain seq x y z
N MET A 1 33.52 36.33 39.49
CA MET A 1 32.91 35.04 39.83
C MET A 1 31.51 34.90 39.19
N GLU A 2 31.28 35.39 37.97
CA GLU A 2 29.92 35.40 37.35
C GLU A 2 29.80 34.63 36.02
N ASN A 3 30.82 33.89 35.61
CA ASN A 3 30.80 33.25 34.29
C ASN A 3 30.55 31.71 34.28
N ASN A 4 30.29 31.09 35.42
CA ASN A 4 30.08 29.61 35.48
C ASN A 4 28.62 29.20 35.55
N LEU A 5 27.70 30.04 35.95
CA LEU A 5 26.26 29.69 35.97
C LEU A 5 25.61 29.67 34.60
N PHE A 6 26.08 30.53 33.67
CA PHE A 6 25.52 30.61 32.34
C PHE A 6 25.90 29.43 31.43
N LYS A 7 27.07 28.84 31.67
CA LYS A 7 27.51 27.62 30.94
C LYS A 7 26.81 26.35 31.40
N ILE A 8 26.38 26.27 32.64
CA ILE A 8 25.64 25.09 33.17
C ILE A 8 24.19 25.12 32.68
N PHE A 9 23.61 26.33 32.51
CA PHE A 9 22.24 26.45 31.99
C PHE A 9 22.13 26.10 30.49
N LEU A 10 23.17 26.39 29.70
CA LEU A 10 23.21 26.03 28.27
C LEU A 10 23.42 24.51 28.05
N LEU A 11 24.09 23.80 28.98
CA LEU A 11 24.34 22.37 28.87
C LEU A 11 23.10 21.53 29.23
N ILE A 12 22.23 22.02 30.10
CA ILE A 12 20.98 21.34 30.49
C ILE A 12 19.91 21.47 29.38
N ILE A 13 19.90 22.54 28.62
CA ILE A 13 18.97 22.70 27.49
C ILE A 13 19.34 21.81 26.32
N PHE A 14 20.64 21.47 26.13
CA PHE A 14 21.05 20.58 25.03
C PHE A 14 20.80 19.08 25.28
N VAL A 15 20.63 18.66 26.54
CA VAL A 15 20.34 17.26 26.90
C VAL A 15 18.84 16.94 26.85
N LEU A 16 17.95 17.95 26.89
CA LEU A 16 16.50 17.75 26.81
C LEU A 16 15.93 17.75 25.38
N TYR A 17 16.74 18.08 24.35
CA TYR A 17 16.28 18.09 22.95
C TYR A 17 16.61 16.83 22.15
N SER A 18 17.22 15.80 22.75
CA SER A 18 17.63 14.59 22.03
C SER A 18 16.65 13.42 22.10
N HIS A 19 15.41 13.59 22.62
CA HIS A 19 14.45 12.48 22.78
C HIS A 19 13.05 12.76 22.22
N PHE A 20 12.91 13.68 21.24
CA PHE A 20 11.72 13.68 20.42
C PHE A 20 11.99 12.87 19.14
N ALA A 21 12.02 11.54 19.28
CA ALA A 21 11.86 10.66 18.15
C ALA A 21 10.45 10.87 17.59
N TYR A 22 10.37 11.41 16.37
CA TYR A 22 9.14 11.55 15.61
C TYR A 22 8.49 10.18 15.43
N SER A 23 7.51 9.87 16.25
CA SER A 23 6.64 8.70 16.11
C SER A 23 5.55 9.04 15.10
N GLY A 24 5.84 8.86 13.81
CA GLY A 24 4.80 8.87 12.79
C GLY A 24 3.85 7.68 12.96
N PRO A 25 2.64 7.69 12.37
CA PRO A 25 1.59 6.68 12.56
C PRO A 25 1.97 5.23 12.19
N PHE A 26 3.20 5.00 11.74
CA PHE A 26 3.78 3.69 11.44
C PHE A 26 4.89 3.24 12.43
N SER A 27 5.15 4.01 13.51
CA SER A 27 6.13 3.59 14.53
C SER A 27 5.68 2.34 15.29
N ASP A 28 4.38 2.05 15.29
CA ASP A 28 3.78 0.96 16.09
C ASP A 28 3.74 -0.39 15.36
N PHE A 29 4.14 -0.45 14.09
CA PHE A 29 4.39 -1.73 13.42
C PHE A 29 5.71 -2.33 13.92
N LYS A 30 5.65 -3.06 15.03
CA LYS A 30 6.79 -3.83 15.54
C LYS A 30 7.31 -4.77 14.47
N ALA A 31 8.59 -4.66 14.16
CA ALA A 31 9.29 -5.64 13.34
C ALA A 31 9.18 -7.00 14.04
N GLY A 32 8.52 -7.97 13.41
CA GLY A 32 8.43 -9.34 13.92
C GLY A 32 7.13 -9.72 14.63
N ALA A 33 6.15 -8.82 14.81
CA ALA A 33 4.83 -9.22 15.30
C ALA A 33 4.06 -9.86 14.13
N ASP A 34 3.59 -11.08 14.34
CA ASP A 34 2.66 -11.75 13.43
C ASP A 34 1.32 -10.99 13.47
N LEU A 35 1.00 -10.29 12.37
CA LEU A 35 -0.24 -9.51 12.26
C LEU A 35 -1.50 -10.35 12.40
N SER A 36 -1.38 -11.70 12.40
CA SER A 36 -2.49 -12.61 12.60
C SER A 36 -2.97 -12.66 14.06
N GLU A 37 -2.14 -12.32 15.04
CA GLU A 37 -2.51 -12.40 16.47
C GLU A 37 -3.20 -11.12 16.99
N GLU A 38 -2.86 -9.94 16.48
CA GLU A 38 -3.42 -8.68 17.01
C GLU A 38 -4.83 -8.35 16.50
N LEU A 39 -5.26 -8.96 15.39
CA LEU A 39 -6.61 -8.76 14.79
C LEU A 39 -7.62 -9.86 15.17
N THR A 40 -7.25 -10.86 15.97
CA THR A 40 -8.13 -12.02 16.30
C THR A 40 -8.86 -11.95 17.65
N SER A 41 -8.78 -10.86 18.40
CA SER A 41 -9.50 -10.72 19.67
C SER A 41 -10.92 -10.17 19.51
N SER A 42 -11.80 -10.95 18.90
CA SER A 42 -13.26 -10.81 19.07
C SER A 42 -13.84 -12.16 19.46
N PRO A 43 -14.87 -12.22 20.36
CA PRO A 43 -15.25 -13.44 21.04
C PRO A 43 -15.91 -14.46 20.08
N THR A 44 -15.36 -15.66 20.11
CA THR A 44 -15.77 -16.84 19.36
C THR A 44 -17.20 -17.29 19.67
N SER A 45 -18.04 -17.31 18.66
CA SER A 45 -19.20 -18.21 18.59
C SER A 45 -18.75 -19.54 17.96
N LYS A 46 -18.83 -20.61 18.71
CA LYS A 46 -18.52 -21.98 18.25
C LYS A 46 -19.50 -22.41 17.18
N ARG A 47 -19.02 -22.65 15.96
CA ARG A 47 -19.71 -23.46 14.95
C ARG A 47 -18.75 -24.50 14.40
N ASN A 48 -19.22 -25.78 14.38
CA ASN A 48 -18.51 -26.98 14.01
C ASN A 48 -17.83 -26.89 12.65
N GLN A 49 -16.55 -27.30 12.61
CA GLN A 49 -15.75 -27.50 11.41
C GLN A 49 -16.06 -28.84 10.76
N PRO A 50 -16.28 -28.91 9.44
CA PRO A 50 -16.05 -30.11 8.66
C PRO A 50 -14.60 -30.13 8.14
N SER A 51 -14.03 -31.33 8.13
CA SER A 51 -12.67 -31.70 7.77
C SER A 51 -12.23 -31.23 6.39
N SER A 52 -10.95 -30.83 6.33
CA SER A 52 -10.15 -30.58 5.14
C SER A 52 -10.12 -31.77 4.20
N ASP A 53 -10.38 -31.55 2.95
CA ASP A 53 -9.83 -32.05 1.69
C ASP A 53 -10.88 -31.87 0.59
N SER A 54 -11.07 -30.63 0.17
CA SER A 54 -11.73 -30.34 -1.10
C SER A 54 -10.84 -29.37 -1.88
N ILE A 55 -10.25 -29.91 -2.93
CA ILE A 55 -9.73 -29.15 -4.07
C ILE A 55 -10.84 -28.17 -4.45
N ALA A 56 -10.59 -26.88 -4.26
CA ALA A 56 -11.51 -25.83 -4.66
C ALA A 56 -11.73 -25.96 -6.18
N GLN A 57 -12.85 -26.55 -6.57
CA GLN A 57 -13.34 -26.50 -7.93
C GLN A 57 -13.66 -25.01 -8.20
N ALA A 58 -13.01 -24.46 -9.23
CA ALA A 58 -13.37 -23.17 -9.78
C ALA A 58 -14.82 -23.24 -10.24
N SER A 59 -15.74 -22.76 -9.42
CA SER A 59 -17.09 -22.46 -9.84
C SER A 59 -17.06 -21.11 -10.58
N ASP A 60 -17.89 -20.92 -11.61
CA ASP A 60 -18.31 -19.60 -12.11
C ASP A 60 -19.09 -18.93 -10.99
N ALA A 61 -18.38 -18.52 -9.92
CA ALA A 61 -18.96 -17.98 -8.71
C ALA A 61 -19.42 -16.56 -9.00
N LEU A 62 -20.71 -16.31 -8.81
CA LEU A 62 -21.26 -14.97 -8.77
C LEU A 62 -20.41 -14.10 -7.84
N ASP A 63 -20.25 -12.81 -8.20
CA ASP A 63 -19.55 -11.84 -7.37
C ASP A 63 -20.09 -11.86 -5.93
N PRO A 64 -19.26 -12.19 -4.89
CA PRO A 64 -19.73 -12.29 -3.51
C PRO A 64 -20.18 -10.95 -2.92
N ARG A 65 -19.90 -9.84 -3.61
CA ARG A 65 -20.34 -8.48 -3.22
C ARG A 65 -21.54 -7.99 -4.01
N ASN A 66 -21.95 -8.73 -5.04
CA ASN A 66 -23.06 -8.37 -5.94
C ASN A 66 -22.95 -6.91 -6.42
N SER A 67 -21.73 -6.52 -6.82
CA SER A 67 -21.43 -5.14 -7.26
C SER A 67 -21.90 -4.90 -8.68
N GLU A 68 -22.62 -3.82 -8.89
CA GLU A 68 -23.05 -3.39 -10.23
C GLU A 68 -21.85 -2.91 -11.08
N VAL A 69 -20.80 -2.41 -10.44
CA VAL A 69 -19.62 -1.83 -11.10
C VAL A 69 -18.63 -2.91 -11.54
N TRP A 70 -18.61 -4.07 -10.87
CA TRP A 70 -17.62 -5.11 -11.10
C TRP A 70 -17.56 -5.62 -12.55
N ASN A 71 -18.71 -5.86 -13.17
CA ASN A 71 -18.75 -6.40 -14.52
C ASN A 71 -18.07 -5.46 -15.54
N ASP A 72 -18.27 -4.15 -15.39
CA ASP A 72 -17.65 -3.15 -16.26
C ASP A 72 -16.14 -3.07 -16.02
N LEU A 73 -15.71 -3.06 -14.75
CA LEU A 73 -14.30 -3.10 -14.39
C LEU A 73 -13.59 -4.36 -14.88
N GLN A 74 -14.22 -5.53 -14.72
CA GLN A 74 -13.72 -6.79 -15.22
C GLN A 74 -13.51 -6.72 -16.72
N ASN A 75 -14.52 -6.30 -17.48
CA ASN A 75 -14.45 -6.21 -18.92
C ASN A 75 -13.37 -5.23 -19.42
N GLN A 76 -13.23 -4.10 -18.72
CA GLN A 76 -12.27 -3.05 -19.08
C GLN A 76 -10.82 -3.46 -18.76
N LEU A 77 -10.57 -4.05 -17.60
CA LEU A 77 -9.23 -4.29 -17.09
C LEU A 77 -8.70 -5.70 -17.37
N LEU A 78 -9.58 -6.70 -17.40
CA LEU A 78 -9.21 -8.11 -17.56
C LEU A 78 -9.55 -8.65 -18.94
N GLY A 79 -10.52 -8.04 -19.61
CA GLY A 79 -11.04 -8.47 -20.92
C GLY A 79 -12.32 -9.30 -20.79
N LYS A 80 -13.13 -9.27 -21.85
CA LYS A 80 -14.46 -9.91 -21.89
C LYS A 80 -14.41 -11.44 -21.73
N ASP A 81 -13.34 -12.05 -22.21
CA ASP A 81 -13.15 -13.52 -22.19
C ASP A 81 -12.28 -13.97 -21.00
N ALA A 82 -12.05 -13.08 -20.03
CA ALA A 82 -11.23 -13.37 -18.87
C ALA A 82 -11.89 -14.47 -17.99
N LYS A 83 -11.13 -15.51 -17.69
CA LYS A 83 -11.56 -16.52 -16.72
C LYS A 83 -11.33 -15.97 -15.31
N VAL A 84 -12.41 -15.60 -14.64
CA VAL A 84 -12.38 -14.99 -13.30
C VAL A 84 -12.98 -15.94 -12.28
N SER A 85 -12.31 -16.10 -11.15
CA SER A 85 -12.78 -16.88 -10.01
C SER A 85 -12.64 -16.08 -8.73
N PHE A 86 -13.70 -15.93 -7.96
CA PHE A 86 -13.64 -15.39 -6.61
C PHE A 86 -13.15 -16.44 -5.64
N VAL A 87 -12.15 -16.06 -4.82
CA VAL A 87 -11.48 -16.99 -3.91
C VAL A 87 -11.33 -16.39 -2.52
N ASP A 88 -11.53 -17.21 -1.49
CA ASP A 88 -11.45 -16.76 -0.10
C ASP A 88 -10.05 -16.87 0.51
N ASP A 89 -9.10 -17.47 -0.20
CA ASP A 89 -7.73 -17.65 0.28
C ASP A 89 -6.78 -16.47 -0.05
N ILE A 90 -7.21 -15.51 -0.86
CA ILE A 90 -6.60 -14.18 -0.96
C ILE A 90 -7.22 -13.32 0.14
N LYS A 91 -6.41 -12.89 1.12
CA LYS A 91 -6.90 -12.10 2.25
C LYS A 91 -6.54 -10.63 2.08
N ILE A 92 -7.52 -9.76 2.23
CA ILE A 92 -7.34 -8.31 2.34
C ILE A 92 -7.50 -7.94 3.81
N ILE A 93 -6.38 -7.62 4.45
CA ILE A 93 -6.29 -7.30 5.88
C ILE A 93 -6.31 -5.79 6.02
N MET A 94 -7.36 -5.26 6.62
CA MET A 94 -7.57 -3.86 6.95
C MET A 94 -8.78 -3.75 7.88
N GLN A 95 -8.98 -2.58 8.49
CA GLN A 95 -10.18 -2.31 9.28
C GLN A 95 -11.44 -2.37 8.42
N ASP A 96 -12.58 -2.77 9.00
CA ASP A 96 -13.88 -2.80 8.32
C ASP A 96 -14.54 -1.41 8.29
N TYR A 97 -14.25 -0.58 9.31
CA TYR A 97 -14.76 0.79 9.48
C TYR A 97 -13.58 1.76 9.51
N ILE A 98 -13.60 2.73 8.62
CA ILE A 98 -12.54 3.69 8.39
C ILE A 98 -13.01 5.09 8.83
N GLU A 99 -12.30 5.70 9.77
CA GLU A 99 -12.53 7.07 10.21
C GLU A 99 -11.72 8.08 9.40
N GLU A 100 -10.47 7.73 9.04
CA GLU A 100 -9.54 8.55 8.28
C GLU A 100 -9.36 7.98 6.86
N ALA A 101 -10.05 8.56 5.88
CA ALA A 101 -10.14 8.03 4.53
C ALA A 101 -8.95 8.38 3.60
N HIS A 102 -8.07 9.33 3.99
CA HIS A 102 -6.93 9.75 3.17
C HIS A 102 -5.73 8.80 3.27
N LYS A 103 -5.63 8.03 4.37
CA LYS A 103 -4.44 7.19 4.62
C LYS A 103 -4.78 5.87 5.28
N VAL A 104 -5.43 5.00 4.53
CA VAL A 104 -5.92 3.71 5.00
C VAL A 104 -4.90 2.61 4.72
N PRO A 105 -4.29 1.99 5.75
CA PRO A 105 -3.38 0.89 5.56
C PRO A 105 -4.12 -0.39 5.22
N LEU A 106 -3.61 -1.13 4.25
CA LEU A 106 -4.07 -2.48 3.93
C LEU A 106 -2.91 -3.40 3.56
N ILE A 107 -3.09 -4.69 3.78
CA ILE A 107 -2.18 -5.75 3.35
C ILE A 107 -3.00 -6.82 2.62
N VAL A 108 -2.50 -7.23 1.46
CA VAL A 108 -3.02 -8.39 0.73
C VAL A 108 -2.05 -9.54 0.93
N THR A 109 -2.51 -10.64 1.52
CA THR A 109 -1.74 -11.88 1.65
C THR A 109 -2.19 -12.90 0.63
N LEU A 110 -1.24 -13.59 0.02
CA LEU A 110 -1.47 -14.54 -1.06
C LEU A 110 -1.24 -15.97 -0.57
N PRO A 111 -2.09 -16.94 -0.99
CA PRO A 111 -1.81 -18.34 -0.74
C PRO A 111 -0.59 -18.79 -1.56
N LYS A 112 0.15 -19.77 -1.06
CA LYS A 112 1.40 -20.27 -1.67
C LYS A 112 1.30 -20.56 -3.17
N ARG A 113 0.13 -21.07 -3.64
CA ARG A 113 -0.12 -21.32 -5.07
C ARG A 113 -0.03 -20.07 -5.95
N LEU A 114 -0.24 -18.88 -5.36
CA LEU A 114 -0.22 -17.59 -6.05
C LEU A 114 1.06 -16.77 -5.83
N HIS A 115 2.06 -17.22 -5.07
CA HIS A 115 3.29 -16.45 -4.84
C HIS A 115 4.05 -16.12 -6.14
N ASN A 116 3.91 -16.94 -7.17
CA ASN A 116 4.54 -16.70 -8.49
C ASN A 116 3.51 -16.30 -9.54
N PHE A 117 2.68 -15.33 -9.24
CA PHE A 117 1.67 -14.80 -10.16
C PHE A 117 2.30 -14.01 -11.32
N LYS A 118 1.52 -13.71 -12.37
CA LYS A 118 1.95 -12.90 -13.52
C LYS A 118 1.65 -11.40 -13.35
N LYS A 119 0.54 -11.09 -12.70
CA LYS A 119 0.08 -9.71 -12.50
C LYS A 119 -0.79 -9.62 -11.26
N PHE A 120 -0.64 -8.53 -10.52
CA PHE A 120 -1.52 -8.12 -9.43
C PHE A 120 -2.15 -6.79 -9.76
N ILE A 121 -3.43 -6.61 -9.43
CA ILE A 121 -4.14 -5.32 -9.52
C ILE A 121 -4.92 -5.15 -8.21
N LEU A 122 -4.83 -3.98 -7.59
CA LEU A 122 -5.70 -3.57 -6.50
C LEU A 122 -6.72 -2.56 -7.01
N LEU A 123 -8.00 -2.82 -6.74
CA LEU A 123 -9.12 -1.98 -7.12
C LEU A 123 -9.92 -1.55 -5.88
N ILE A 124 -10.43 -0.33 -5.92
CA ILE A 124 -11.41 0.22 -4.97
C ILE A 124 -12.56 0.73 -5.85
N GLU A 125 -13.70 0.03 -5.82
CA GLU A 125 -14.74 0.17 -6.85
C GLU A 125 -15.39 1.54 -6.87
N ASN A 126 -15.64 2.13 -5.69
CA ASN A 126 -16.35 3.40 -5.56
C ASN A 126 -15.44 4.64 -5.52
N ASN A 127 -14.13 4.44 -5.69
CA ASN A 127 -13.22 5.56 -5.87
C ASN A 127 -13.36 6.17 -7.28
N PRO A 128 -13.19 7.48 -7.46
CA PRO A 128 -13.12 8.10 -8.78
C PRO A 128 -11.95 7.58 -9.61
N ILE A 129 -10.84 7.24 -8.94
CA ILE A 129 -9.71 6.50 -9.50
C ILE A 129 -9.76 5.10 -8.92
N GLN A 130 -10.40 4.17 -9.65
CA GLN A 130 -10.70 2.82 -9.13
C GLN A 130 -9.47 1.93 -9.03
N GLN A 131 -8.51 2.07 -9.94
CA GLN A 131 -7.27 1.31 -9.91
C GLN A 131 -6.26 2.00 -9.00
N VAL A 132 -5.77 1.27 -7.99
CA VAL A 132 -4.78 1.78 -7.02
C VAL A 132 -3.36 1.50 -7.48
N ILE A 133 -3.09 0.23 -7.78
CA ILE A 133 -1.81 -0.22 -8.34
C ILE A 133 -2.00 -1.37 -9.32
N SER A 134 -1.00 -1.54 -10.21
CA SER A 134 -0.77 -2.76 -10.97
C SER A 134 0.69 -3.18 -10.78
N LEU A 135 0.94 -4.44 -10.44
CA LEU A 135 2.28 -4.95 -10.20
C LEU A 135 2.56 -6.16 -11.09
N LYS A 136 3.73 -6.14 -11.73
CA LYS A 136 4.33 -7.28 -12.44
C LYS A 136 5.50 -7.79 -11.60
N PRO A 137 5.42 -8.99 -11.03
CA PRO A 137 6.52 -9.58 -10.29
C PRO A 137 7.53 -10.26 -11.23
N TYR A 138 8.78 -10.27 -10.83
CA TYR A 138 9.85 -11.07 -11.42
C TYR A 138 10.32 -12.18 -10.49
N ARG A 139 10.00 -12.05 -9.20
CA ARG A 139 10.23 -13.05 -8.14
C ARG A 139 8.94 -13.34 -7.40
N ALA A 140 8.94 -14.42 -6.62
CA ALA A 140 7.79 -14.77 -5.78
C ALA A 140 7.51 -13.66 -4.75
N ILE A 141 6.23 -13.35 -4.56
CA ILE A 141 5.74 -12.38 -3.56
C ILE A 141 4.64 -13.05 -2.76
N GLU A 142 4.75 -12.99 -1.42
CA GLU A 142 3.79 -13.58 -0.48
C GLU A 142 2.70 -12.61 -0.05
N ALA A 143 3.08 -11.34 0.11
CA ALA A 143 2.15 -10.29 0.51
C ALA A 143 2.57 -8.94 -0.05
N LEU A 144 1.55 -8.07 -0.20
CA LEU A 144 1.70 -6.67 -0.61
C LEU A 144 0.95 -5.79 0.39
N GLY A 145 1.62 -4.75 0.88
CA GLY A 145 0.98 -3.76 1.75
C GLY A 145 1.12 -2.37 1.17
N MET A 146 0.12 -1.52 1.43
CA MET A 146 0.13 -0.13 1.01
C MET A 146 -0.86 0.72 1.78
N ASN A 147 -0.75 2.04 1.64
CA ASN A 147 -1.77 2.96 2.11
C ASN A 147 -2.57 3.49 0.93
N VAL A 148 -3.89 3.47 1.05
CA VAL A 148 -4.81 3.90 0.01
C VAL A 148 -5.69 5.04 0.47
N ARG A 149 -6.34 5.72 -0.47
CA ARG A 149 -7.43 6.66 -0.24
C ARG A 149 -8.76 5.95 -0.49
N LEU A 150 -9.78 6.30 0.29
CA LEU A 150 -11.15 5.82 0.10
C LEU A 150 -12.08 7.01 -0.07
N GLU A 151 -12.84 7.02 -1.16
CA GLU A 151 -13.83 8.07 -1.37
C GLU A 151 -15.10 7.81 -0.57
N ASP A 152 -15.57 6.57 -0.54
CA ASP A 152 -16.83 6.16 0.09
C ASP A 152 -16.77 4.67 0.44
N ASP A 153 -17.86 4.14 1.04
CA ASP A 153 -18.06 2.71 1.23
C ASP A 153 -17.77 1.95 -0.07
N SER A 154 -16.92 0.92 -0.02
CA SER A 154 -16.48 0.30 -1.25
C SER A 154 -16.11 -1.16 -1.11
N PRO A 155 -16.44 -1.99 -2.10
CA PRO A 155 -15.73 -3.25 -2.32
C PRO A 155 -14.28 -2.98 -2.73
N ILE A 156 -13.34 -3.64 -2.05
CA ILE A 156 -11.93 -3.68 -2.41
C ILE A 156 -11.66 -5.03 -3.05
N ARG A 157 -10.95 -5.02 -4.19
CA ARG A 157 -10.62 -6.22 -4.96
C ARG A 157 -9.12 -6.38 -5.12
N ALA A 158 -8.60 -7.49 -4.68
CA ALA A 158 -7.25 -7.94 -5.00
C ALA A 158 -7.34 -8.95 -6.15
N VAL A 159 -6.88 -8.57 -7.33
CA VAL A 159 -7.07 -9.30 -8.59
C VAL A 159 -5.73 -9.84 -9.06
N ILE A 160 -5.57 -11.15 -9.13
CA ILE A 160 -4.30 -11.81 -9.40
C ILE A 160 -4.39 -12.71 -10.64
N LEU A 161 -3.55 -12.45 -11.63
CA LEU A 161 -3.37 -13.32 -12.78
C LEU A 161 -2.36 -14.42 -12.42
N ASP A 162 -2.81 -15.67 -12.37
CA ASP A 162 -1.95 -16.81 -12.09
C ASP A 162 -1.08 -17.20 -13.31
N LYS A 163 -0.25 -18.23 -13.13
CA LYS A 163 0.63 -18.75 -14.19
C LYS A 163 -0.15 -19.34 -15.37
N ASP A 164 -1.32 -19.87 -15.11
CA ASP A 164 -2.16 -20.58 -16.07
C ASP A 164 -3.06 -19.63 -16.88
N GLY A 165 -3.06 -18.34 -16.51
CA GLY A 165 -3.84 -17.32 -17.19
C GLY A 165 -5.25 -17.14 -16.62
N ASN A 166 -5.53 -17.64 -15.41
CA ASN A 166 -6.80 -17.41 -14.73
C ASN A 166 -6.66 -16.24 -13.75
N TRP A 167 -7.73 -15.46 -13.63
CA TRP A 167 -7.83 -14.38 -12.69
C TRP A 167 -8.46 -14.86 -11.39
N ASN A 168 -7.75 -14.69 -10.28
CA ASN A 168 -8.20 -15.00 -8.94
C ASN A 168 -8.50 -13.70 -8.21
N VAL A 169 -9.69 -13.56 -7.63
CA VAL A 169 -10.16 -12.32 -7.01
C VAL A 169 -10.47 -12.53 -5.53
N GLY A 170 -9.69 -11.89 -4.67
CA GLY A 170 -10.04 -11.68 -3.26
C GLY A 170 -10.87 -10.40 -3.11
N SER A 171 -11.83 -10.41 -2.18
CA SER A 171 -12.77 -9.31 -2.03
C SER A 171 -13.07 -8.98 -0.57
N LYS A 172 -13.11 -7.68 -0.23
CA LYS A 172 -13.51 -7.18 1.08
C LYS A 172 -14.39 -5.95 0.93
N MET A 173 -15.49 -5.87 1.69
CA MET A 173 -16.27 -4.63 1.84
C MET A 173 -15.67 -3.80 2.96
N VAL A 174 -15.57 -2.50 2.77
CA VAL A 174 -15.13 -1.52 3.76
C VAL A 174 -16.16 -0.37 3.85
N PHE A 175 -16.32 0.16 5.06
CA PHE A 175 -17.23 1.26 5.35
C PHE A 175 -16.45 2.47 5.81
N VAL A 176 -16.81 3.65 5.31
CA VAL A 176 -16.11 4.91 5.54
C VAL A 176 -17.00 5.89 6.30
N ALA A 177 -16.58 6.27 7.51
CA ALA A 177 -17.35 7.20 8.33
C ALA A 177 -17.32 8.64 7.78
N ASN A 178 -16.17 9.06 7.24
CA ASN A 178 -15.95 10.38 6.65
C ASN A 178 -15.49 10.19 5.20
N ALA A 179 -16.43 10.30 4.27
CA ALA A 179 -16.18 10.17 2.84
C ALA A 179 -15.28 11.31 2.30
N GLY A 180 -14.69 11.11 1.11
CA GLY A 180 -13.95 12.17 0.43
C GLY A 180 -12.43 12.03 0.47
N GLY A 181 -11.87 10.85 0.77
CA GLY A 181 -10.42 10.67 0.81
C GLY A 181 -9.68 10.95 -0.50
N CYS A 182 -10.39 11.00 -1.65
CA CYS A 182 -9.82 11.35 -2.95
C CYS A 182 -10.14 12.78 -3.37
N SER A 183 -11.24 13.36 -2.87
CA SER A 183 -11.80 14.64 -3.33
C SER A 183 -11.63 15.78 -2.33
N THR A 184 -11.16 15.50 -1.11
CA THR A 184 -10.85 16.52 -0.10
C THR A 184 -9.35 16.60 0.16
N PRO A 185 -8.82 17.76 0.62
CA PRO A 185 -7.41 17.91 0.97
C PRO A 185 -7.01 16.90 2.07
N ALA A 186 -5.86 16.25 1.89
CA ALA A 186 -5.29 15.33 2.88
C ALA A 186 -4.75 16.05 4.14
N CYS A 187 -4.55 17.36 4.03
CA CYS A 187 -4.13 18.25 5.12
C CYS A 187 -4.97 19.52 5.04
N ASP A 188 -5.56 19.93 6.15
CA ASP A 188 -6.31 21.19 6.23
C ASP A 188 -5.40 22.27 6.84
N PRO A 189 -4.95 23.29 6.04
CA PRO A 189 -4.09 24.34 6.53
C PRO A 189 -4.74 25.23 7.59
N ALA A 190 -6.06 25.17 7.75
CA ALA A 190 -6.78 25.90 8.81
C ALA A 190 -6.64 25.21 10.19
N ILE A 191 -6.31 23.93 10.22
CA ILE A 191 -6.27 23.09 11.43
C ILE A 191 -4.83 22.71 11.78
N GLU A 192 -3.99 22.45 10.77
CA GLU A 192 -2.63 21.94 10.95
C GLU A 192 -1.62 22.57 9.99
N VAL A 193 -0.33 22.42 10.31
CA VAL A 193 0.75 22.89 9.44
C VAL A 193 1.00 21.85 8.34
N CYS A 194 0.57 22.15 7.13
CA CYS A 194 0.81 21.33 5.95
C CYS A 194 2.21 21.55 5.38
N GLU A 195 3.24 20.94 5.98
CA GLU A 195 4.60 21.04 5.47
C GLU A 195 4.83 20.00 4.36
N PRO A 196 5.03 20.44 3.10
CA PRO A 196 5.41 19.50 2.05
C PRO A 196 6.84 19.01 2.32
N GLY A 197 7.01 17.70 2.37
CA GLY A 197 8.32 17.08 2.38
C GLY A 197 9.08 17.35 1.06
N ILE A 198 10.35 17.00 1.03
CA ILE A 198 11.14 17.05 -0.22
C ILE A 198 10.61 15.99 -1.16
N VAL A 199 9.90 16.41 -2.22
CA VAL A 199 9.33 15.51 -3.23
C VAL A 199 10.44 14.63 -3.84
N GLY A 200 10.13 13.34 -4.00
CA GLY A 200 11.05 12.36 -4.57
C GLY A 200 12.04 11.74 -3.57
N LYS A 201 12.03 12.16 -2.30
CA LYS A 201 12.84 11.46 -1.30
C LYS A 201 12.33 10.04 -1.11
N ILE A 202 13.24 9.06 -1.31
CA ILE A 202 12.94 7.63 -1.16
C ILE A 202 13.64 7.10 0.10
N ALA A 203 12.88 6.44 0.97
CA ALA A 203 13.39 5.70 2.12
C ALA A 203 13.09 4.22 1.93
N VAL A 204 14.11 3.37 2.04
CA VAL A 204 14.00 1.91 1.95
C VAL A 204 14.42 1.31 3.27
N LYS A 205 13.64 0.36 3.78
CA LYS A 205 13.99 -0.48 4.92
C LYS A 205 13.75 -1.95 4.57
N GLU A 206 14.69 -2.77 4.93
CA GLU A 206 14.64 -4.21 4.73
C GLU A 206 14.60 -4.90 6.09
N TYR A 207 13.71 -5.85 6.24
CA TYR A 207 13.53 -6.63 7.46
C TYR A 207 13.66 -8.10 7.13
N GLU A 208 14.46 -8.80 7.90
CA GLU A 208 14.49 -10.26 7.86
C GLU A 208 13.25 -10.79 8.58
N ARG A 209 12.59 -11.76 7.98
CA ARG A 209 11.43 -12.47 8.50
C ARG A 209 11.79 -13.93 8.78
N GLU A 210 10.88 -14.67 9.41
CA GLU A 210 11.07 -16.08 9.70
C GLU A 210 11.39 -16.90 8.44
N ALA A 211 12.07 -18.01 8.61
CA ALA A 211 12.46 -18.96 7.56
C ALA A 211 13.29 -18.34 6.40
N GLY A 212 13.98 -17.22 6.64
CA GLY A 212 14.80 -16.56 5.63
C GLY A 212 14.01 -15.70 4.64
N ALA A 213 12.74 -15.41 4.92
CA ALA A 213 11.94 -14.47 4.15
C ALA A 213 12.39 -13.02 4.40
N GLN A 214 12.05 -12.11 3.48
CA GLN A 214 12.41 -10.70 3.54
C GLN A 214 11.17 -9.83 3.37
N ARG A 215 11.07 -8.75 4.15
CA ARG A 215 10.13 -7.65 3.91
C ARG A 215 10.88 -6.43 3.44
N ILE A 216 10.48 -5.89 2.31
CA ILE A 216 10.93 -4.61 1.77
C ILE A 216 9.84 -3.58 2.08
N LYS A 217 10.20 -2.51 2.80
CA LYS A 217 9.33 -1.35 3.02
C LYS A 217 9.95 -0.15 2.32
N LEU A 218 9.24 0.41 1.36
CA LEU A 218 9.61 1.66 0.72
C LEU A 218 8.61 2.76 1.08
N LYS A 219 9.11 3.98 1.28
CA LYS A 219 8.32 5.20 1.41
C LYS A 219 8.87 6.22 0.41
N ILE A 220 7.98 6.85 -0.35
CA ILE A 220 8.30 7.91 -1.30
C ILE A 220 7.62 9.18 -0.79
N THR A 221 8.36 10.28 -0.61
CA THR A 221 7.75 11.57 -0.29
C THR A 221 7.16 12.16 -1.57
N HIS A 222 5.82 12.22 -1.64
CA HIS A 222 5.10 12.71 -2.80
C HIS A 222 3.66 13.09 -2.42
N PRO A 223 3.11 14.22 -2.92
CA PRO A 223 1.76 14.66 -2.55
C PRO A 223 0.66 13.71 -3.02
N MET A 224 0.85 13.02 -4.15
CA MET A 224 -0.17 12.12 -4.74
C MET A 224 -1.49 12.84 -5.00
N GLU A 225 -1.43 14.03 -5.64
CA GLU A 225 -2.62 14.80 -5.99
C GLU A 225 -3.50 14.06 -6.99
N THR A 226 -4.79 14.01 -6.70
CA THR A 226 -5.76 13.22 -7.47
C THR A 226 -6.35 13.94 -8.68
N GLY A 227 -6.29 15.29 -8.70
CA GLY A 227 -7.01 16.10 -9.69
C GLY A 227 -8.49 16.33 -9.32
N PHE A 228 -8.96 15.87 -8.17
CA PHE A 228 -10.34 16.06 -7.71
C PHE A 228 -10.46 17.03 -6.52
N VAL A 229 -9.33 17.44 -5.97
CA VAL A 229 -9.29 18.35 -4.82
C VAL A 229 -9.42 19.79 -5.31
N VAL A 230 -10.26 20.57 -4.63
CA VAL A 230 -10.42 22.02 -4.86
C VAL A 230 -9.72 22.76 -3.73
N ASP A 231 -8.92 23.76 -4.07
CA ASP A 231 -8.21 24.58 -3.08
C ASP A 231 -9.11 25.67 -2.47
N VAL A 232 -8.55 26.48 -1.57
CA VAL A 232 -9.29 27.54 -0.87
C VAL A 232 -9.78 28.67 -1.78
N ASP A 233 -9.19 28.81 -2.97
CA ASP A 233 -9.57 29.80 -3.99
C ASP A 233 -10.63 29.25 -4.96
N GLY A 234 -10.99 27.99 -4.83
CA GLY A 234 -11.96 27.30 -5.69
C GLY A 234 -11.37 26.71 -6.97
N GLU A 235 -10.06 26.65 -7.09
CA GLU A 235 -9.35 26.09 -8.23
C GLU A 235 -9.06 24.59 -8.01
N ILE A 236 -9.16 23.78 -9.08
CA ILE A 236 -8.81 22.37 -9.03
C ILE A 236 -7.30 22.21 -8.95
N ILE A 237 -6.81 21.51 -7.91
CA ILE A 237 -5.41 21.11 -7.82
C ILE A 237 -5.13 20.05 -8.88
N PRO A 238 -4.22 20.32 -9.87
CA PRO A 238 -3.93 19.35 -10.92
C PRO A 238 -3.40 18.03 -10.39
N GLU A 239 -3.68 16.92 -11.08
CA GLU A 239 -3.12 15.63 -10.71
C GLU A 239 -1.58 15.65 -10.74
N TYR A 240 -0.98 15.12 -9.67
CA TYR A 240 0.45 14.98 -9.55
C TYR A 240 0.78 13.78 -8.64
N PHE A 241 1.24 12.68 -9.22
CA PHE A 241 1.41 11.42 -8.51
C PHE A 241 2.62 10.62 -9.00
N VAL A 242 3.11 9.71 -8.19
CA VAL A 242 4.07 8.67 -8.60
C VAL A 242 3.37 7.79 -9.64
N LYS A 243 4.03 7.56 -10.78
CA LYS A 243 3.46 6.79 -11.89
C LYS A 243 4.03 5.37 -11.96
N THR A 244 5.35 5.25 -11.83
CA THR A 244 6.01 3.94 -11.89
C THR A 244 7.06 3.80 -10.80
N ILE A 245 7.20 2.59 -10.27
CA ILE A 245 8.23 2.21 -9.32
C ILE A 245 8.86 0.93 -9.83
N HIS A 246 10.16 0.97 -10.06
CA HIS A 246 10.96 -0.20 -10.38
C HIS A 246 11.76 -0.62 -9.14
N VAL A 247 11.65 -1.89 -8.77
CA VAL A 247 12.31 -2.48 -7.61
C VAL A 247 13.26 -3.56 -8.09
N ASP A 248 14.55 -3.40 -7.84
CA ASP A 248 15.58 -4.37 -8.19
C ASP A 248 16.62 -4.53 -7.06
N ASP A 249 17.46 -5.53 -7.18
CA ASP A 249 18.69 -5.71 -6.40
C ASP A 249 19.83 -6.17 -7.31
N ARG A 250 20.95 -6.63 -6.75
CA ARG A 250 22.11 -7.09 -7.54
C ARG A 250 21.83 -8.36 -8.34
N ASP A 251 20.84 -9.15 -7.93
CA ASP A 251 20.45 -10.40 -8.60
C ASP A 251 19.40 -10.17 -9.70
N GLY A 252 18.99 -8.90 -9.92
CA GLY A 252 18.08 -8.48 -10.98
C GLY A 252 16.75 -7.94 -10.48
N PRO A 253 15.75 -7.80 -11.37
CA PRO A 253 14.47 -7.19 -11.04
C PRO A 253 13.67 -8.02 -10.04
N ILE A 254 12.97 -7.33 -9.14
CA ILE A 254 12.04 -7.90 -8.16
C ILE A 254 10.60 -7.64 -8.62
N ALA A 255 10.25 -6.39 -8.93
CA ALA A 255 8.91 -6.01 -9.36
C ALA A 255 8.90 -4.69 -10.13
N ASP A 256 8.00 -4.58 -11.11
CA ASP A 256 7.55 -3.31 -11.70
C ASP A 256 6.17 -2.98 -11.18
N ILE A 257 5.98 -1.76 -10.70
CA ILE A 257 4.73 -1.29 -10.12
C ILE A 257 4.29 -0.04 -10.88
N ILE A 258 3.07 -0.06 -11.40
CA ILE A 258 2.37 1.11 -11.90
C ILE A 258 1.42 1.55 -10.79
N THR A 259 1.47 2.82 -10.42
CA THR A 259 0.62 3.40 -9.38
C THR A 259 -0.33 4.43 -9.96
N TYR A 260 -1.37 4.72 -9.21
CA TYR A 260 -2.38 5.74 -9.54
C TYR A 260 -2.57 6.65 -8.33
N ALA A 261 -3.19 7.80 -8.52
CA ALA A 261 -3.36 8.78 -7.47
C ALA A 261 -4.36 8.37 -6.34
N ALA A 262 -4.89 7.14 -6.42
CA ALA A 262 -5.65 6.50 -5.34
C ALA A 262 -4.77 5.97 -4.19
N LEU A 263 -3.43 5.95 -4.34
CA LEU A 263 -2.51 5.80 -3.20
C LEU A 263 -2.53 7.07 -2.34
N SER A 264 -2.31 6.90 -1.03
CA SER A 264 -2.19 8.03 -0.11
C SER A 264 -0.99 8.90 -0.43
N SER A 265 -1.02 10.16 0.04
CA SER A 265 0.17 11.00 0.10
C SER A 265 1.32 10.29 0.83
N ASP A 266 2.54 10.57 0.43
CA ASP A 266 3.74 9.86 0.92
C ASP A 266 3.58 8.35 0.86
N PRO A 267 3.36 7.75 -0.33
CA PRO A 267 3.00 6.36 -0.45
C PRO A 267 4.02 5.43 0.20
N VAL A 268 3.49 4.48 0.97
CA VAL A 268 4.26 3.38 1.55
C VAL A 268 3.85 2.11 0.85
N ILE A 269 4.83 1.33 0.38
CA ILE A 269 4.61 0.02 -0.22
C ILE A 269 5.46 -1.02 0.54
N LEU A 270 4.84 -2.15 0.83
CA LEU A 270 5.46 -3.33 1.43
C LEU A 270 5.43 -4.47 0.42
N LEU A 271 6.56 -5.15 0.27
CA LEU A 271 6.67 -6.40 -0.49
C LEU A 271 7.25 -7.46 0.44
N ASP A 272 6.54 -8.56 0.62
CA ASP A 272 7.03 -9.73 1.34
C ASP A 272 7.50 -10.77 0.33
N LEU A 273 8.78 -11.12 0.42
CA LEU A 273 9.44 -12.12 -0.42
C LEU A 273 9.69 -13.38 0.40
N PRO A 274 9.46 -14.58 -0.15
CA PRO A 274 9.74 -15.84 0.56
C PRO A 274 11.23 -16.11 0.75
N GLU A 275 12.08 -15.42 -0.01
CA GLU A 275 13.53 -15.59 0.02
C GLU A 275 14.21 -14.23 0.22
N LYS A 276 15.33 -14.23 0.97
CA LYS A 276 16.15 -13.05 1.17
C LYS A 276 16.92 -12.71 -0.11
N GLY A 277 16.75 -11.46 -0.58
CA GLY A 277 17.54 -10.88 -1.67
C GLY A 277 18.74 -10.09 -1.18
N GLN A 278 19.34 -9.35 -2.10
CA GLN A 278 20.42 -8.39 -1.86
C GLN A 278 19.83 -7.02 -1.46
N SER A 279 20.71 -6.05 -1.20
CA SER A 279 20.28 -4.67 -0.95
C SER A 279 19.47 -4.11 -2.11
N VAL A 280 18.29 -3.60 -1.79
CA VAL A 280 17.28 -3.19 -2.77
C VAL A 280 17.56 -1.78 -3.29
N ARG A 281 17.36 -1.60 -4.59
CA ARG A 281 17.42 -0.33 -5.29
C ARG A 281 16.04 0.02 -5.83
N ILE A 282 15.66 1.28 -5.71
CA ILE A 282 14.35 1.78 -6.15
C ILE A 282 14.57 2.91 -7.16
N HIS A 283 13.90 2.82 -8.30
CA HIS A 283 13.77 3.87 -9.28
C HIS A 283 12.29 4.23 -9.42
N VAL A 284 11.98 5.51 -9.33
CA VAL A 284 10.63 6.06 -9.36
C VAL A 284 10.52 7.09 -10.47
N VAL A 285 9.41 7.08 -11.20
CA VAL A 285 9.03 8.14 -12.14
C VAL A 285 7.66 8.65 -11.78
N ASP A 286 7.49 9.97 -11.71
CA ASP A 286 6.19 10.60 -11.45
C ASP A 286 5.39 10.91 -12.73
N SER A 287 4.20 11.48 -12.57
CA SER A 287 3.31 11.87 -13.68
C SER A 287 3.86 13.03 -14.51
N HIS A 288 4.78 13.81 -13.98
CA HIS A 288 5.48 14.89 -14.70
C HIS A 288 6.78 14.42 -15.38
N GLY A 289 7.14 13.14 -15.23
CA GLY A 289 8.35 12.55 -15.81
C GLY A 289 9.63 12.82 -15.02
N LEU A 290 9.52 13.28 -13.77
CA LEU A 290 10.69 13.40 -12.90
C LEU A 290 11.10 12.02 -12.40
N GLU A 291 12.40 11.77 -12.37
CA GLU A 291 12.98 10.51 -11.94
C GLU A 291 13.66 10.66 -10.57
N PHE A 292 13.43 9.70 -9.69
CA PHE A 292 14.01 9.64 -8.34
C PHE A 292 14.62 8.27 -8.08
N PHE A 293 15.74 8.25 -7.35
CA PHE A 293 16.49 7.04 -7.07
C PHE A 293 16.77 6.91 -5.57
N SER A 294 16.71 5.72 -5.03
CA SER A 294 17.13 5.43 -3.64
C SER A 294 18.65 5.28 -3.50
N TYR A 295 19.40 5.36 -4.60
CA TYR A 295 20.84 5.18 -4.71
C TYR A 295 21.44 6.26 -5.61
N GLU A 296 22.75 6.52 -5.49
CA GLU A 296 23.45 7.38 -6.43
C GLU A 296 23.52 6.71 -7.81
N LYS A 297 23.03 7.41 -8.83
CA LYS A 297 23.14 6.95 -10.22
C LYS A 297 24.61 7.12 -10.66
N ASP A 298 25.29 6.03 -10.99
CA ASP A 298 26.61 6.10 -11.58
C ASP A 298 26.57 6.92 -12.88
N THR A 299 27.10 8.14 -12.81
CA THR A 299 27.17 9.09 -13.95
C THR A 299 28.40 8.86 -14.84
N THR A 300 29.09 7.75 -14.67
CA THR A 300 30.24 7.38 -15.52
C THR A 300 29.77 6.63 -16.76
N MET A 301 29.48 7.35 -17.84
CA MET A 301 29.58 6.91 -19.21
C MET A 301 30.67 7.72 -19.91
#